data_5d9e8de73fe6a29f6d9734a7ac670757
#
_entry.id   5d9e8de73fe6a29f6d9734a7ac670757
#
_cell.length_a   1.000
_cell.length_b   1.000
_cell.length_c   1.000
_cell.angle_alpha   90.00
_cell.angle_beta   90.00
_cell.angle_gamma   90.00
#
_symmetry.space_group_name_H-M   'P 1'
#
loop_
_entity.id
_entity.type
_entity.pdbx_description
1 polymer ?
#
loop_
_entity_poly.entity_id
_entity_poly.type
_entity_poly.pdbx_seq_one_letter_code
_entity_poly.pdbx_strand_id
1 'polypeptide(L)'
;MKKALEQHRTFIDEAVIIDDGSTDNTVDICLETLKGIPVHIIQNTQSKFSNEVELRKQQWEETIKRNPDWILNLDADEIFETGFASGVKEILEQRKFDVVCFRLYDFWNKTHYREDMYWRAHLTYRPFLVRYHKNFNYVWKETAQHCGRFPKNIFELKSTTSSWRLKHFGWATKEERLTKYRRYIELDPESKYGWHEQYVSILDEHPNLIEWTE
;
A
#
# COMPACT_ATOMS: atom_id res chain seq x y z
N MET A 1 7.52 9.03 -1.97
CA MET A 1 6.88 9.37 -0.67
C MET A 1 6.28 10.78 -0.64
N LYS A 2 7.04 11.92 -0.65
CA LYS A 2 6.50 13.29 -0.48
C LYS A 2 5.24 13.55 -1.33
N LYS A 3 5.30 13.27 -2.64
CA LYS A 3 4.15 13.46 -3.56
C LYS A 3 2.91 12.64 -3.16
N ALA A 4 3.09 11.45 -2.61
CA ALA A 4 1.98 10.64 -2.11
C ALA A 4 1.33 11.31 -0.89
N LEU A 5 2.12 11.73 0.08
CA LEU A 5 1.62 12.43 1.27
C LEU A 5 0.95 13.76 0.94
N GLU A 6 1.46 14.52 -0.05
CA GLU A 6 0.85 15.75 -0.56
C GLU A 6 -0.57 15.51 -1.11
N GLN A 7 -0.80 14.38 -1.77
CA GLN A 7 -2.14 13.99 -2.18
C GLN A 7 -2.97 13.50 -0.99
N HIS A 8 -2.43 12.59 -0.19
CA HIS A 8 -3.20 11.95 0.88
C HIS A 8 -3.71 12.96 1.91
N ARG A 9 -2.92 14.00 2.26
CA ARG A 9 -3.34 15.05 3.19
C ARG A 9 -4.62 15.79 2.79
N THR A 10 -5.06 15.68 1.56
CA THR A 10 -6.27 16.38 1.06
C THR A 10 -7.56 15.66 1.43
N PHE A 11 -7.48 14.43 1.94
CA PHE A 11 -8.67 13.61 2.23
C PHE A 11 -8.56 12.72 3.48
N ILE A 12 -7.45 12.79 4.22
CA ILE A 12 -7.29 12.07 5.50
C ILE A 12 -7.49 13.02 6.67
N ASP A 13 -8.01 12.49 7.79
CA ASP A 13 -8.19 13.25 9.03
C ASP A 13 -6.99 13.07 9.97
N GLU A 14 -6.31 11.94 9.93
CA GLU A 14 -5.15 11.58 10.73
C GLU A 14 -4.25 10.61 9.99
N ALA A 15 -2.95 10.62 10.29
CA ALA A 15 -1.98 9.69 9.73
C ALA A 15 -1.25 8.90 10.83
N VAL A 16 -1.20 7.58 10.67
CA VAL A 16 -0.32 6.69 11.45
C VAL A 16 0.75 6.16 10.51
N ILE A 17 2.01 6.41 10.83
CA ILE A 17 3.16 6.07 10.01
C ILE A 17 4.08 5.16 10.81
N ILE A 18 4.42 4.01 10.25
CA ILE A 18 5.49 3.16 10.77
C ILE A 18 6.73 3.42 9.91
N ASP A 19 7.71 4.04 10.51
CA ASP A 19 9.04 4.20 9.92
C ASP A 19 9.89 2.99 10.31
N ASP A 20 10.12 2.09 9.35
CA ASP A 20 10.76 0.80 9.60
C ASP A 20 12.29 0.88 9.50
N GLY A 21 12.87 1.84 10.20
CA GLY A 21 14.32 1.98 10.33
C GLY A 21 14.96 2.83 9.24
N SER A 22 14.29 3.88 8.75
CA SER A 22 14.89 4.84 7.83
C SER A 22 16.09 5.55 8.46
N THR A 23 17.14 5.75 7.66
CA THR A 23 18.36 6.45 8.07
C THR A 23 18.52 7.81 7.40
N ASP A 24 17.53 8.21 6.64
CA ASP A 24 17.46 9.50 5.93
C ASP A 24 16.46 10.47 6.61
N ASN A 25 16.11 11.54 5.93
CA ASN A 25 15.14 12.55 6.41
C ASN A 25 13.67 12.16 6.20
N THR A 26 13.35 10.86 6.11
CA THR A 26 11.98 10.35 5.87
C THR A 26 10.98 10.91 6.88
N VAL A 27 11.31 10.86 8.17
CA VAL A 27 10.42 11.35 9.25
C VAL A 27 10.15 12.84 9.14
N ASP A 28 11.20 13.64 8.90
CA ASP A 28 11.06 15.10 8.74
C ASP A 28 10.17 15.44 7.53
N ILE A 29 10.34 14.73 6.42
CA ILE A 29 9.47 14.90 5.23
C ILE A 29 8.01 14.57 5.57
N CYS A 30 7.75 13.52 6.35
CA CYS A 30 6.40 13.18 6.78
C CYS A 30 5.77 14.30 7.61
N LEU A 31 6.46 14.77 8.63
CA LEU A 31 5.99 15.83 9.53
C LEU A 31 5.78 17.15 8.80
N GLU A 32 6.70 17.54 7.93
CA GLU A 32 6.59 18.76 7.14
C GLU A 32 5.42 18.68 6.16
N THR A 33 5.31 17.56 5.42
CA THR A 33 4.28 17.41 4.38
C THR A 33 2.88 17.32 4.97
N LEU A 34 2.73 16.68 6.12
CA LEU A 34 1.44 16.51 6.80
C LEU A 34 1.16 17.61 7.85
N LYS A 35 1.91 18.69 7.85
CA LYS A 35 1.67 19.81 8.78
C LYS A 35 0.21 20.27 8.76
N GLY A 36 -0.41 20.31 9.95
CA GLY A 36 -1.82 20.65 10.15
C GLY A 36 -2.76 19.44 10.19
N ILE A 37 -2.25 18.23 9.98
CA ILE A 37 -2.96 16.97 10.20
C ILE A 37 -2.33 16.28 11.41
N PRO A 38 -3.10 15.69 12.34
CA PRO A 38 -2.55 14.85 13.40
C PRO A 38 -1.74 13.69 12.81
N VAL A 39 -0.49 13.55 13.23
CA VAL A 39 0.43 12.50 12.75
C VAL A 39 0.99 11.74 13.93
N HIS A 40 0.87 10.41 13.88
CA HIS A 40 1.49 9.51 14.82
C HIS A 40 2.55 8.68 14.14
N ILE A 41 3.83 8.91 14.47
CA ILE A 41 4.97 8.21 13.85
C ILE A 41 5.59 7.28 14.88
N ILE A 42 5.73 6.01 14.50
CA ILE A 42 6.47 4.99 15.24
C ILE A 42 7.73 4.66 14.45
N GLN A 43 8.88 4.87 15.08
CA GLN A 43 10.16 4.57 14.48
C GLN A 43 10.70 3.24 15.03
N ASN A 44 10.86 2.25 14.17
CA ASN A 44 11.52 1.01 14.51
C ASN A 44 13.05 1.23 14.49
N THR A 45 13.75 0.80 15.52
CA THR A 45 15.22 0.86 15.59
C THR A 45 15.89 -0.14 14.64
N GLN A 46 15.17 -1.20 14.29
CA GLN A 46 15.58 -2.21 13.32
C GLN A 46 14.39 -2.54 12.42
N SER A 47 14.65 -2.73 11.13
CA SER A 47 13.61 -3.10 10.19
C SER A 47 13.00 -4.46 10.52
N LYS A 48 11.67 -4.52 10.49
CA LYS A 48 10.87 -5.74 10.63
C LYS A 48 10.47 -6.32 9.27
N PHE A 49 10.97 -5.77 8.19
CA PHE A 49 10.55 -6.16 6.84
C PHE A 49 10.86 -7.61 6.50
N SER A 50 11.85 -8.24 7.17
CA SER A 50 12.10 -9.68 7.05
C SER A 50 10.94 -10.54 7.53
N ASN A 51 10.05 -9.98 8.36
CA ASN A 51 8.80 -10.60 8.81
C ASN A 51 7.65 -9.59 8.62
N GLU A 52 7.18 -9.44 7.38
CA GLU A 52 6.20 -8.43 6.98
C GLU A 52 4.92 -8.48 7.85
N VAL A 53 4.48 -9.67 8.30
CA VAL A 53 3.28 -9.78 9.12
C VAL A 53 3.41 -9.06 10.46
N GLU A 54 4.59 -9.04 11.08
CA GLU A 54 4.81 -8.29 12.33
C GLU A 54 4.72 -6.77 12.08
N LEU A 55 5.27 -6.30 10.97
CA LEU A 55 5.17 -4.90 10.58
C LEU A 55 3.72 -4.48 10.31
N ARG A 56 2.95 -5.30 9.59
CA ARG A 56 1.54 -5.04 9.30
C ARG A 56 0.67 -5.09 10.56
N LYS A 57 0.94 -6.02 11.48
CA LYS A 57 0.26 -6.06 12.79
C LYS A 57 0.57 -4.80 13.60
N GLN A 58 1.83 -4.39 13.68
CA GLN A 58 2.23 -3.15 14.36
C GLN A 58 1.48 -1.93 13.77
N GLN A 59 1.47 -1.80 12.44
CA GLN A 59 0.74 -0.74 11.75
C GLN A 59 -0.76 -0.74 12.11
N TRP A 60 -1.38 -1.92 12.09
CA TRP A 60 -2.78 -2.09 12.46
C TRP A 60 -3.06 -1.73 13.91
N GLU A 61 -2.27 -2.25 14.85
CA GLU A 61 -2.42 -2.01 16.29
C GLU A 61 -2.29 -0.53 16.65
N GLU A 62 -1.30 0.16 16.07
CA GLU A 62 -1.14 1.59 16.29
C GLU A 62 -2.29 2.40 15.68
N THR A 63 -2.81 1.97 14.54
CA THR A 63 -3.95 2.63 13.89
C THR A 63 -5.24 2.48 14.69
N ILE A 64 -5.57 1.29 15.18
CA ILE A 64 -6.82 1.06 15.92
C ILE A 64 -6.86 1.73 17.29
N LYS A 65 -5.70 2.05 17.90
CA LYS A 65 -5.62 2.86 19.12
C LYS A 65 -6.19 4.27 18.94
N ARG A 66 -6.27 4.75 17.69
CA ARG A 66 -6.81 6.05 17.32
C ARG A 66 -8.34 6.05 17.18
N ASN A 67 -9.02 4.90 17.38
CA ASN A 67 -10.46 4.71 17.19
C ASN A 67 -10.98 5.20 15.81
N PRO A 68 -10.41 4.76 14.69
CA PRO A 68 -10.84 5.21 13.38
C PRO A 68 -12.23 4.66 13.03
N ASP A 69 -13.01 5.43 12.28
CA ASP A 69 -14.19 4.91 11.57
C ASP A 69 -13.76 4.10 10.33
N TRP A 70 -12.79 4.64 9.60
CA TRP A 70 -12.24 4.01 8.41
C TRP A 70 -10.71 3.98 8.46
N ILE A 71 -10.13 2.91 7.93
CA ILE A 71 -8.69 2.74 7.79
C ILE A 71 -8.37 2.62 6.32
N LEU A 72 -7.63 3.60 5.79
CA LEU A 72 -7.01 3.55 4.48
C LEU A 72 -5.55 3.12 4.66
N ASN A 73 -5.18 1.95 4.16
CA ASN A 73 -3.82 1.43 4.25
C ASN A 73 -3.12 1.56 2.90
N LEU A 74 -2.13 2.44 2.83
CA LEU A 74 -1.33 2.71 1.64
C LEU A 74 0.16 2.57 1.96
N ASP A 75 0.91 2.13 0.96
CA ASP A 75 2.37 2.22 0.98
C ASP A 75 2.81 3.64 0.53
N ALA A 76 4.01 4.04 0.92
CA ALA A 76 4.51 5.42 0.75
C ALA A 76 4.70 5.85 -0.73
N ASP A 77 4.56 4.94 -1.66
CA ASP A 77 4.71 5.11 -3.10
C ASP A 77 3.39 4.86 -3.89
N GLU A 78 2.27 4.78 -3.17
CA GLU A 78 0.94 4.59 -3.75
C GLU A 78 0.17 5.93 -3.79
N ILE A 79 -0.41 6.26 -4.93
CA ILE A 79 -1.12 7.52 -5.17
C ILE A 79 -2.40 7.22 -5.94
N PHE A 80 -3.54 7.75 -5.48
CA PHE A 80 -4.78 7.67 -6.25
C PHE A 80 -4.70 8.52 -7.53
N GLU A 81 -5.53 8.19 -8.51
CA GLU A 81 -5.74 9.05 -9.68
C GLU A 81 -6.33 10.40 -9.28
N THR A 82 -6.25 11.34 -10.20
CA THR A 82 -6.73 12.71 -10.00
C THR A 82 -8.23 12.72 -9.68
N GLY A 83 -8.64 13.55 -8.72
CA GLY A 83 -10.05 13.69 -8.33
C GLY A 83 -10.52 12.78 -7.20
N PHE A 84 -9.72 11.78 -6.77
CA PHE A 84 -10.13 10.89 -5.67
C PHE A 84 -10.54 11.63 -4.41
N ALA A 85 -9.87 12.72 -4.06
CA ALA A 85 -10.20 13.55 -2.88
C ALA A 85 -11.64 14.08 -2.89
N SER A 86 -12.21 14.36 -4.07
CA SER A 86 -13.61 14.79 -4.20
C SER A 86 -14.59 13.61 -4.15
N GLY A 87 -14.17 12.41 -4.58
CA GLY A 87 -15.03 11.22 -4.60
C GLY A 87 -15.03 10.38 -3.33
N VAL A 88 -13.98 10.49 -2.51
CA VAL A 88 -13.83 9.64 -1.32
C VAL A 88 -14.91 9.88 -0.28
N LYS A 89 -15.43 11.10 -0.19
CA LYS A 89 -16.48 11.44 0.78
C LYS A 89 -17.72 10.57 0.62
N GLU A 90 -18.19 10.36 -0.62
CA GLU A 90 -19.33 9.48 -0.90
C GLU A 90 -19.05 8.03 -0.44
N ILE A 91 -17.80 7.55 -0.63
CA ILE A 91 -17.37 6.23 -0.17
C ILE A 91 -17.43 6.14 1.35
N LEU A 92 -17.00 7.18 2.08
CA LEU A 92 -16.95 7.17 3.54
C LEU A 92 -18.34 7.33 4.18
N GLU A 93 -19.25 8.07 3.57
CA GLU A 93 -20.60 8.32 4.07
C GLU A 93 -21.55 7.13 3.88
N GLN A 94 -21.30 6.25 2.91
CA GLN A 94 -22.15 5.09 2.69
C GLN A 94 -22.07 4.09 3.86
N ARG A 95 -23.16 3.34 4.11
CA ARG A 95 -23.27 2.36 5.21
C ARG A 95 -23.54 0.93 4.73
N LYS A 96 -23.42 0.70 3.44
CA LYS A 96 -23.79 -0.56 2.79
C LYS A 96 -22.65 -1.58 2.80
N PHE A 97 -21.40 -1.07 2.73
CA PHE A 97 -20.18 -1.87 2.63
C PHE A 97 -19.16 -1.41 3.67
N ASP A 98 -18.31 -2.31 4.10
CA ASP A 98 -17.27 -2.10 5.10
C ASP A 98 -15.87 -2.25 4.51
N VAL A 99 -15.74 -2.88 3.34
CA VAL A 99 -14.47 -3.05 2.63
C VAL A 99 -14.61 -2.50 1.22
N VAL A 100 -13.72 -1.59 0.85
CA VAL A 100 -13.67 -1.03 -0.50
C VAL A 100 -12.36 -1.45 -1.15
N CYS A 101 -12.49 -2.09 -2.31
CA CYS A 101 -11.38 -2.61 -3.08
C CYS A 101 -11.12 -1.73 -4.31
N PHE A 102 -9.84 -1.50 -4.58
CA PHE A 102 -9.38 -0.72 -5.72
C PHE A 102 -8.42 -1.53 -6.58
N ARG A 103 -8.21 -1.08 -7.82
CA ARG A 103 -7.20 -1.63 -8.71
C ARG A 103 -5.88 -0.87 -8.54
N LEU A 104 -4.77 -1.62 -8.48
CA LEU A 104 -3.43 -1.08 -8.30
C LEU A 104 -2.64 -1.28 -9.60
N TYR A 105 -2.06 -0.21 -10.10
CA TYR A 105 -1.30 -0.17 -11.35
C TYR A 105 0.20 0.00 -11.05
N ASP A 106 1.01 -0.97 -11.40
CA ASP A 106 2.46 -0.97 -11.18
C ASP A 106 3.16 -0.10 -12.22
N PHE A 107 3.50 1.14 -11.84
CA PHE A 107 4.16 2.11 -12.70
C PHE A 107 5.63 1.77 -12.91
N TRP A 108 6.04 1.63 -14.16
CA TRP A 108 7.40 1.34 -14.57
C TRP A 108 8.24 2.57 -14.91
N ASN A 109 7.55 3.70 -15.07
CA ASN A 109 8.09 5.06 -15.13
C ASN A 109 7.01 6.06 -14.70
N LYS A 110 7.22 7.36 -14.92
CA LYS A 110 6.30 8.41 -14.46
C LYS A 110 4.93 8.41 -15.15
N THR A 111 4.81 7.79 -16.32
CA THR A 111 3.64 7.89 -17.22
C THR A 111 3.09 6.56 -17.70
N HIS A 112 3.80 5.46 -17.49
CA HIS A 112 3.39 4.15 -17.96
C HIS A 112 3.41 3.12 -16.83
N TYR A 113 2.42 2.25 -16.81
CA TYR A 113 2.40 1.05 -15.99
C TYR A 113 2.76 -0.18 -16.83
N ARG A 114 3.23 -1.22 -16.17
CA ARG A 114 3.59 -2.48 -16.82
C ARG A 114 2.39 -3.42 -16.86
N GLU A 115 2.15 -4.02 -18.04
CA GLU A 115 1.13 -5.05 -18.25
C GLU A 115 1.69 -6.18 -19.11
N ASP A 116 1.88 -7.34 -18.50
CA ASP A 116 2.24 -8.57 -19.18
C ASP A 116 1.80 -9.79 -18.37
N MET A 117 2.24 -10.99 -18.71
CA MET A 117 1.84 -12.20 -18.00
C MET A 117 2.22 -12.23 -16.52
N TYR A 118 3.22 -11.45 -16.10
CA TYR A 118 3.72 -11.37 -14.72
C TYR A 118 3.14 -10.18 -13.95
N TRP A 119 2.77 -9.10 -14.64
CA TRP A 119 2.38 -7.83 -14.06
C TRP A 119 0.92 -7.52 -14.36
N ARG A 120 0.03 -8.10 -13.52
CA ARG A 120 -1.44 -8.06 -13.69
C ARG A 120 -2.17 -7.53 -12.45
N ALA A 121 -1.48 -6.81 -11.57
CA ALA A 121 -2.09 -6.31 -10.33
C ALA A 121 -3.38 -5.52 -10.59
N HIS A 122 -3.40 -4.74 -11.67
CA HIS A 122 -4.51 -3.89 -12.10
C HIS A 122 -5.74 -4.66 -12.65
N LEU A 123 -5.62 -5.96 -12.93
CA LEU A 123 -6.76 -6.78 -13.35
C LEU A 123 -7.59 -7.29 -12.15
N THR A 124 -7.08 -7.10 -10.94
CA THR A 124 -7.74 -7.56 -9.71
C THR A 124 -8.01 -6.40 -8.77
N TYR A 125 -9.10 -6.53 -8.02
CA TYR A 125 -9.45 -5.60 -6.96
C TYR A 125 -8.88 -6.09 -5.63
N ARG A 126 -8.25 -5.19 -4.88
CA ARG A 126 -7.62 -5.47 -3.57
C ARG A 126 -8.16 -4.51 -2.52
N PRO A 127 -8.28 -4.93 -1.25
CA PRO A 127 -8.75 -4.05 -0.18
C PRO A 127 -7.69 -3.00 0.13
N PHE A 128 -8.10 -1.74 0.19
CA PHE A 128 -7.27 -0.62 0.61
C PHE A 128 -7.95 0.23 1.68
N LEU A 129 -9.29 0.20 1.73
CA LEU A 129 -10.09 0.99 2.65
C LEU A 129 -11.06 0.09 3.38
N VAL A 130 -11.04 0.12 4.72
CA VAL A 130 -11.83 -0.76 5.58
C VAL A 130 -12.48 0.05 6.69
N ARG A 131 -13.80 -0.14 6.90
CA ARG A 131 -14.48 0.35 8.09
C ARG A 131 -14.07 -0.50 9.28
N TYR A 132 -13.58 0.14 10.33
CA TYR A 132 -13.15 -0.56 11.52
C TYR A 132 -14.34 -0.98 12.39
N HIS A 133 -14.39 -2.24 12.79
CA HIS A 133 -15.37 -2.79 13.72
C HIS A 133 -14.67 -3.33 14.95
N LYS A 134 -14.82 -2.65 16.09
CA LYS A 134 -14.14 -2.99 17.35
C LYS A 134 -14.39 -4.43 17.82
N ASN A 135 -15.58 -4.99 17.53
CA ASN A 135 -15.98 -6.33 17.99
C ASN A 135 -15.74 -7.42 16.93
N PHE A 136 -15.14 -7.09 15.78
CA PHE A 136 -14.80 -8.08 14.76
C PHE A 136 -13.46 -8.73 15.12
N ASN A 137 -13.38 -10.06 15.05
CA ASN A 137 -12.18 -10.80 15.35
C ASN A 137 -11.25 -10.84 14.11
N TYR A 138 -10.27 -9.95 14.08
CA TYR A 138 -9.30 -9.82 12.99
C TYR A 138 -8.23 -10.92 13.06
N VAL A 139 -8.09 -11.72 11.99
CA VAL A 139 -7.16 -12.84 11.90
C VAL A 139 -6.14 -12.59 10.79
N TRP A 140 -4.86 -12.64 11.11
CA TRP A 140 -3.77 -12.42 10.16
C TRP A 140 -3.35 -13.69 9.42
N LYS A 141 -2.82 -13.50 8.21
CA LYS A 141 -2.08 -14.53 7.49
C LYS A 141 -0.65 -14.52 8.02
N GLU A 142 -0.27 -15.56 8.75
CA GLU A 142 1.04 -15.69 9.44
C GLU A 142 2.13 -16.13 8.45
N THR A 143 2.46 -15.29 7.46
CA THR A 143 3.57 -15.52 6.52
C THR A 143 4.57 -14.38 6.61
N ALA A 144 5.86 -14.71 6.56
CA ALA A 144 6.93 -13.73 6.67
C ALA A 144 6.92 -12.71 5.50
N GLN A 145 6.49 -13.14 4.32
CA GLN A 145 6.36 -12.30 3.15
C GLN A 145 4.97 -12.46 2.53
N HIS A 146 4.51 -11.43 1.81
CA HIS A 146 3.20 -11.44 1.11
C HIS A 146 2.02 -11.80 2.02
N CYS A 147 2.03 -11.31 3.27
CA CYS A 147 0.94 -11.54 4.23
C CYS A 147 -0.33 -10.76 3.90
N GLY A 148 -0.26 -9.78 2.99
CA GLY A 148 -1.34 -8.84 2.69
C GLY A 148 -1.33 -7.61 3.61
N ARG A 149 -2.03 -6.55 3.20
CA ARG A 149 -2.04 -5.27 3.96
C ARG A 149 -3.10 -5.22 5.07
N PHE A 150 -4.06 -6.15 5.06
CA PHE A 150 -5.12 -6.28 6.06
C PHE A 150 -5.23 -7.72 6.59
N PRO A 151 -5.90 -7.94 7.73
CA PRO A 151 -6.25 -9.28 8.21
C PRO A 151 -6.89 -10.13 7.11
N LYS A 152 -6.53 -11.43 7.04
CA LYS A 152 -6.94 -12.33 5.95
C LYS A 152 -8.44 -12.56 5.84
N ASN A 153 -9.15 -12.39 6.98
CA ASN A 153 -10.59 -12.58 7.05
C ASN A 153 -11.41 -11.29 6.83
N ILE A 154 -10.77 -10.23 6.31
CA ILE A 154 -11.45 -8.95 6.09
C ILE A 154 -12.66 -9.05 5.15
N PHE A 155 -12.67 -10.04 4.26
CA PHE A 155 -13.78 -10.30 3.33
C PHE A 155 -14.97 -11.06 3.93
N GLU A 156 -14.94 -11.39 5.22
CA GLU A 156 -16.14 -11.75 5.97
C GLU A 156 -17.05 -10.52 6.19
N LEU A 157 -16.47 -9.30 6.11
CA LEU A 157 -17.22 -8.06 6.07
C LEU A 157 -17.75 -7.81 4.64
N LYS A 158 -18.81 -6.98 4.56
CA LYS A 158 -19.41 -6.66 3.24
C LYS A 158 -18.45 -5.83 2.40
N SER A 159 -18.07 -6.35 1.25
CA SER A 159 -17.12 -5.70 0.35
C SER A 159 -17.76 -5.15 -0.92
N THR A 160 -17.12 -4.15 -1.50
CA THR A 160 -17.44 -3.59 -2.82
C THR A 160 -16.16 -3.23 -3.57
N THR A 161 -16.30 -3.02 -4.86
CA THR A 161 -15.23 -2.49 -5.71
C THR A 161 -15.50 -1.03 -6.05
N SER A 162 -14.44 -0.27 -6.25
CA SER A 162 -14.49 1.13 -6.68
C SER A 162 -13.85 1.29 -8.05
N SER A 163 -14.37 2.20 -8.87
CA SER A 163 -13.76 2.56 -10.15
C SER A 163 -12.47 3.37 -10.00
N TRP A 164 -12.26 4.02 -8.85
CA TRP A 164 -11.03 4.73 -8.55
C TRP A 164 -9.82 3.82 -8.61
N ARG A 165 -8.70 4.34 -9.15
CA ARG A 165 -7.48 3.58 -9.43
C ARG A 165 -6.31 4.11 -8.62
N LEU A 166 -5.39 3.21 -8.22
CA LEU A 166 -4.14 3.56 -7.54
C LEU A 166 -2.96 3.35 -8.48
N LYS A 167 -2.04 4.31 -8.47
CA LYS A 167 -0.72 4.27 -9.10
C LYS A 167 0.30 3.85 -8.06
N HIS A 168 1.04 2.78 -8.30
CA HIS A 168 2.13 2.30 -7.46
C HIS A 168 3.47 2.60 -8.12
N PHE A 169 4.19 3.56 -7.57
CA PHE A 169 5.46 4.05 -8.14
C PHE A 169 6.70 3.30 -7.67
N GLY A 170 6.54 2.30 -6.83
CA GLY A 170 7.65 1.52 -6.29
C GLY A 170 8.50 0.76 -7.33
N TRP A 171 8.12 0.79 -8.60
CA TRP A 171 8.85 0.21 -9.73
C TRP A 171 9.30 1.25 -10.75
N ALA A 172 9.09 2.55 -10.46
CA ALA A 172 9.19 3.59 -11.48
C ALA A 172 10.62 3.92 -11.90
N THR A 173 11.64 3.59 -11.10
CA THR A 173 13.05 3.78 -11.44
C THR A 173 13.79 2.46 -11.52
N LYS A 174 14.89 2.45 -12.29
CA LYS A 174 15.76 1.27 -12.42
C LYS A 174 16.41 0.91 -11.08
N GLU A 175 16.78 1.91 -10.29
CA GLU A 175 17.38 1.76 -8.97
C GLU A 175 16.42 1.09 -7.99
N GLU A 176 15.17 1.54 -7.93
CA GLU A 176 14.13 0.93 -7.09
C GLU A 176 13.87 -0.51 -7.49
N ARG A 177 13.76 -0.80 -8.79
CA ARG A 177 13.59 -2.17 -9.31
C ARG A 177 14.74 -3.08 -8.90
N LEU A 178 15.98 -2.63 -9.07
CA LEU A 178 17.16 -3.42 -8.71
C LEU A 178 17.24 -3.67 -7.20
N THR A 179 16.89 -2.68 -6.38
CA THR A 179 16.84 -2.80 -4.92
C THR A 179 15.77 -3.81 -4.50
N LYS A 180 14.57 -3.73 -5.09
CA LYS A 180 13.48 -4.69 -4.81
C LYS A 180 13.82 -6.10 -5.29
N TYR A 181 14.44 -6.24 -6.46
CA TYR A 181 14.90 -7.54 -6.96
C TYR A 181 15.86 -8.22 -5.98
N ARG A 182 16.93 -7.49 -5.57
CA ARG A 182 17.91 -8.03 -4.61
C ARG A 182 17.24 -8.46 -3.31
N ARG A 183 16.36 -7.61 -2.78
CA ARG A 183 15.62 -7.90 -1.55
C ARG A 183 14.74 -9.15 -1.67
N TYR A 184 14.02 -9.35 -2.77
CA TYR A 184 13.19 -10.54 -2.96
C TYR A 184 14.04 -11.81 -3.08
N ILE A 185 15.14 -11.78 -3.81
CA ILE A 185 16.05 -12.94 -3.90
C ILE A 185 16.69 -13.26 -2.55
N GLU A 186 16.97 -12.25 -1.72
CA GLU A 186 17.53 -12.44 -0.37
C GLU A 186 16.49 -13.00 0.62
N LEU A 187 15.27 -12.45 0.63
CA LEU A 187 14.24 -12.80 1.61
C LEU A 187 13.40 -14.03 1.21
N ASP A 188 13.35 -14.36 -0.06
CA ASP A 188 12.58 -15.49 -0.60
C ASP A 188 13.37 -16.23 -1.71
N PRO A 189 14.57 -16.75 -1.39
CA PRO A 189 15.49 -17.33 -2.40
C PRO A 189 14.89 -18.54 -3.13
N GLU A 190 14.01 -19.28 -2.47
CA GLU A 190 13.34 -20.46 -3.03
C GLU A 190 11.96 -20.11 -3.64
N SER A 191 11.60 -18.82 -3.68
CA SER A 191 10.30 -18.33 -4.15
C SER A 191 9.10 -19.03 -3.48
N LYS A 192 9.24 -19.27 -2.18
CA LYS A 192 8.22 -19.94 -1.34
C LYS A 192 6.96 -19.08 -1.18
N TYR A 193 7.13 -17.76 -1.18
CA TYR A 193 6.06 -16.79 -0.92
C TYR A 193 5.62 -16.05 -2.18
N GLY A 194 6.52 -15.91 -3.15
CA GLY A 194 6.27 -15.22 -4.40
C GLY A 194 6.44 -16.12 -5.63
N TRP A 195 6.49 -15.51 -6.80
CA TRP A 195 6.64 -16.18 -8.07
C TRP A 195 8.01 -15.85 -8.69
N HIS A 196 8.87 -16.86 -8.84
CA HIS A 196 10.26 -16.69 -9.27
C HIS A 196 10.40 -15.94 -10.61
N GLU A 197 9.61 -16.34 -11.59
CA GLU A 197 9.64 -15.71 -12.92
C GLU A 197 9.22 -14.24 -12.86
N GLN A 198 8.30 -13.89 -11.94
CA GLN A 198 7.95 -12.50 -11.71
C GLN A 198 9.12 -11.73 -11.09
N TYR A 199 9.85 -12.33 -10.13
CA TYR A 199 11.05 -11.69 -9.56
C TYR A 199 12.12 -11.44 -10.63
N VAL A 200 12.41 -12.42 -11.49
CA VAL A 200 13.37 -12.26 -12.59
C VAL A 200 12.92 -11.20 -13.59
N SER A 201 11.62 -11.15 -13.88
CA SER A 201 11.05 -10.17 -14.83
C SER A 201 11.18 -8.71 -14.39
N ILE A 202 11.51 -8.45 -13.11
CA ILE A 202 11.81 -7.09 -12.61
C ILE A 202 12.98 -6.46 -13.41
N LEU A 203 13.92 -7.28 -13.85
CA LEU A 203 15.11 -6.86 -14.60
C LEU A 203 14.93 -6.82 -16.13
N ASP A 204 13.72 -7.09 -16.62
CA ASP A 204 13.42 -7.06 -18.04
C ASP A 204 13.73 -5.68 -18.66
N GLU A 205 14.51 -5.66 -19.74
CA GLU A 205 14.90 -4.43 -20.43
C GLU A 205 13.83 -3.93 -21.41
N HIS A 206 12.91 -4.81 -21.83
CA HIS A 206 11.87 -4.52 -22.81
C HIS A 206 10.47 -4.92 -22.33
N PRO A 207 10.03 -4.44 -21.14
CA PRO A 207 8.71 -4.76 -20.63
C PRO A 207 7.61 -4.16 -21.50
N ASN A 208 6.45 -4.79 -21.53
CA ASN A 208 5.27 -4.21 -22.17
C ASN A 208 4.72 -3.08 -21.28
N LEU A 209 4.77 -1.85 -21.79
CA LEU A 209 4.34 -0.65 -21.06
C LEU A 209 3.11 -0.04 -21.71
N ILE A 210 2.11 0.25 -20.87
CA ILE A 210 0.86 0.89 -21.26
C ILE A 210 0.85 2.32 -20.71
N GLU A 211 0.54 3.28 -21.57
CA GLU A 211 0.41 4.68 -21.17
C GLU A 211 -0.77 4.86 -20.24
N TRP A 212 -0.54 5.61 -19.16
CA TRP A 212 -1.60 5.95 -18.22
C TRP A 212 -2.47 7.11 -18.75
N THR A 213 -3.77 6.91 -18.73
CA THR A 213 -4.77 7.95 -18.99
C THR A 213 -5.66 8.10 -17.76
N GLU A 214 -5.85 9.36 -17.30
CA GLU A 214 -6.76 9.71 -16.18
C GLU A 214 -8.21 9.55 -16.60
#